data_e93e72a553203aa0420f5b12e48802b0
#
_entry.id   e93e72a553203aa0420f5b12e48802b0
#
_cell.length_a   1.000
_cell.length_b   1.000
_cell.length_c   1.000
_cell.angle_alpha   90.00
_cell.angle_beta   90.00
_cell.angle_gamma   90.00
#
_symmetry.space_group_name_H-M   'P 1'
#
loop_
_entity.id
_entity.type
_entity.pdbx_description
1 polymer ?
#
loop_
_entity_poly.entity_id
_entity_poly.type
_entity_poly.pdbx_seq_one_letter_code
_entity_poly.pdbx_strand_id
1 'polypeptide(L)'
;EMSASLVGSEMCIRDSYGILCLLEDIATVHSDIAGYGIAQIPFTHVSWILLNWKVSVFKRVAFGDMVKVKTWSVPYNELFTYRNFEIYDNDNNLICIASSKWTLVNSDTKTLTKITKEIELSYEPEDKLVFDKIEIAKLKEPSNVEHTFSFNVLRRDIDFNNHMHNLYYLLYSYEALPKEVYEKGELDNFEIMYKNGSMLGEKIDCYYSCLLYTSPSPRD
;
A
#
# COMPACT_ATOMS: atom_id res chain seq x y z
N GLU A 1 -14.06 0.82 13.54
CA GLU A 1 -14.20 1.09 12.11
C GLU A 1 -14.15 2.60 11.85
N MET A 2 -13.18 3.06 11.05
CA MET A 2 -13.17 4.45 10.58
C MET A 2 -13.76 4.55 9.18
N SER A 3 -14.56 5.58 8.96
CA SER A 3 -15.16 5.88 7.67
C SER A 3 -14.92 7.35 7.32
N ALA A 4 -14.40 7.60 6.12
CA ALA A 4 -14.24 8.94 5.55
C ALA A 4 -14.89 9.00 4.18
N SER A 5 -15.44 10.18 3.85
CA SER A 5 -15.91 10.49 2.50
C SER A 5 -14.98 11.50 1.88
N LEU A 6 -14.39 11.16 0.75
CA LEU A 6 -13.41 11.99 0.05
C LEU A 6 -13.89 12.27 -1.38
N VAL A 7 -13.63 13.49 -1.85
CA VAL A 7 -13.77 13.87 -3.25
C VAL A 7 -12.38 13.77 -3.87
N GLY A 8 -12.19 12.81 -4.78
CA GLY A 8 -10.91 12.63 -5.46
C GLY A 8 -10.64 13.72 -6.50
N SER A 9 -9.38 14.08 -6.69
CA SER A 9 -8.93 14.86 -7.84
C SER A 9 -8.86 14.01 -9.11
N GLU A 10 -8.87 14.63 -10.28
CA GLU A 10 -9.09 14.01 -11.60
C GLU A 10 -8.26 12.76 -11.94
N MET A 11 -7.07 12.62 -11.40
CA MET A 11 -6.20 11.48 -11.71
C MET A 11 -6.16 10.40 -10.63
N CYS A 12 -6.60 10.71 -9.40
CA CYS A 12 -6.28 9.89 -8.25
C CYS A 12 -7.15 8.65 -8.04
N ILE A 13 -8.38 8.59 -8.56
CA ILE A 13 -9.28 7.45 -8.29
C ILE A 13 -9.33 6.44 -9.45
N ARG A 14 -8.92 6.84 -10.65
CA ARG A 14 -8.93 5.95 -11.83
C ARG A 14 -7.75 5.00 -11.90
N ASP A 15 -6.63 5.34 -11.29
CA ASP A 15 -5.42 4.53 -11.28
C ASP A 15 -5.17 3.88 -9.91
N SER A 16 -4.31 2.89 -9.88
CA SER A 16 -3.97 2.18 -8.64
C SER A 16 -3.18 3.06 -7.66
N TYR A 17 -2.48 4.09 -8.15
CA TYR A 17 -1.79 5.08 -7.32
C TYR A 17 -2.80 5.90 -6.50
N GLY A 18 -3.85 6.43 -7.14
CA GLY A 18 -4.88 7.19 -6.44
C GLY A 18 -5.64 6.37 -5.41
N ILE A 19 -5.90 5.09 -5.69
CA ILE A 19 -6.47 4.18 -4.70
C ILE A 19 -5.53 4.07 -3.48
N LEU A 20 -4.24 3.86 -3.68
CA LEU A 20 -3.29 3.78 -2.57
C LEU A 20 -3.18 5.10 -1.79
N CYS A 21 -3.26 6.27 -2.44
CA CYS A 21 -3.33 7.57 -1.75
C CYS A 21 -4.49 7.60 -0.76
N LEU A 22 -5.71 7.22 -1.19
CA LEU A 22 -6.89 7.20 -0.31
C LEU A 22 -6.70 6.24 0.87
N LEU A 23 -6.10 5.06 0.64
CA LEU A 23 -5.88 4.08 1.68
C LEU A 23 -4.82 4.54 2.70
N GLU A 24 -3.75 5.20 2.25
CA GLU A 24 -2.73 5.78 3.14
C GLU A 24 -3.28 6.97 3.93
N ASP A 25 -4.05 7.84 3.30
CA ASP A 25 -4.67 9.00 3.98
C ASP A 25 -5.56 8.55 5.14
N ILE A 26 -6.48 7.61 4.92
CA ILE A 26 -7.34 7.12 6.00
C ILE A 26 -6.56 6.35 7.07
N ALA A 27 -5.51 5.62 6.70
CA ALA A 27 -4.64 4.94 7.65
C ALA A 27 -3.89 5.95 8.55
N THR A 28 -3.42 7.05 7.97
CA THR A 28 -2.75 8.15 8.69
C THR A 28 -3.70 8.83 9.66
N VAL A 29 -4.91 9.18 9.21
CA VAL A 29 -5.95 9.78 10.08
C VAL A 29 -6.31 8.84 11.23
N HIS A 30 -6.46 7.54 10.97
CA HIS A 30 -6.71 6.57 12.04
C HIS A 30 -5.54 6.48 13.04
N SER A 31 -4.30 6.56 12.57
CA SER A 31 -3.13 6.56 13.45
C SER A 31 -3.04 7.82 14.29
N ASP A 32 -3.42 8.98 13.76
CA ASP A 32 -3.49 10.23 14.52
C ASP A 32 -4.54 10.14 15.65
N ILE A 33 -5.71 9.56 15.36
CA ILE A 33 -6.78 9.35 16.37
C ILE A 33 -6.34 8.35 17.44
N ALA A 34 -5.64 7.28 17.05
CA ALA A 34 -5.09 6.29 17.98
C ALA A 34 -3.92 6.82 18.84
N GLY A 35 -3.40 8.03 18.54
CA GLY A 35 -2.29 8.64 19.28
C GLY A 35 -0.89 8.18 18.84
N TYR A 36 -0.78 7.54 17.66
CA TYR A 36 0.49 7.03 17.11
C TYR A 36 0.71 7.48 15.65
N GLY A 37 0.18 8.63 15.29
CA GLY A 37 0.41 9.27 13.99
C GLY A 37 1.73 10.05 13.94
N ILE A 38 1.96 10.73 12.82
CA ILE A 38 3.22 11.43 12.55
C ILE A 38 3.52 12.51 13.60
N ALA A 39 2.51 13.29 13.99
CA ALA A 39 2.66 14.36 14.97
C ALA A 39 3.02 13.86 16.39
N GLN A 40 2.73 12.61 16.70
CA GLN A 40 3.00 11.98 17.99
C GLN A 40 4.40 11.35 18.07
N ILE A 41 5.11 11.15 16.96
CA ILE A 41 6.46 10.54 16.93
C ILE A 41 7.43 11.17 17.93
N PRO A 42 7.51 12.50 18.09
CA PRO A 42 8.44 13.12 19.07
C PRO A 42 8.15 12.77 20.52
N PHE A 43 6.94 12.30 20.84
CA PHE A 43 6.49 11.94 22.18
C PHE A 43 6.45 10.44 22.42
N THR A 44 6.07 9.68 21.41
CA THR A 44 5.95 8.22 21.48
C THR A 44 7.25 7.51 21.14
N HIS A 45 8.16 8.17 20.45
CA HIS A 45 9.41 7.62 19.92
C HIS A 45 9.23 6.36 19.06
N VAL A 46 8.05 6.20 18.44
CA VAL A 46 7.77 5.10 17.52
C VAL A 46 7.18 5.59 16.19
N SER A 47 7.46 4.87 15.13
CA SER A 47 6.97 5.15 13.79
C SER A 47 6.53 3.86 13.10
N TRP A 48 5.43 3.92 12.38
CA TRP A 48 4.94 2.82 11.56
C TRP A 48 5.69 2.74 10.24
N ILE A 49 6.08 1.51 9.87
CA ILE A 49 6.69 1.20 8.57
C ILE A 49 5.77 0.25 7.83
N LEU A 50 5.37 0.66 6.64
CA LEU A 50 4.62 -0.16 5.70
C LEU A 50 5.55 -1.16 5.02
N LEU A 51 5.16 -2.42 5.00
CA LEU A 51 5.95 -3.51 4.41
C LEU A 51 5.32 -4.05 3.13
N ASN A 52 4.00 -4.19 3.10
CA ASN A 52 3.30 -4.79 1.97
C ASN A 52 1.94 -4.16 1.75
N TRP A 53 1.52 -4.19 0.47
CA TRP A 53 0.14 -4.03 0.04
C TRP A 53 -0.35 -5.27 -0.70
N LYS A 54 -1.63 -5.58 -0.53
CA LYS A 54 -2.43 -6.45 -1.37
C LYS A 54 -3.75 -5.76 -1.66
N VAL A 55 -4.07 -5.58 -2.94
CA VAL A 55 -5.23 -4.77 -3.39
C VAL A 55 -5.98 -5.54 -4.46
N SER A 56 -7.32 -5.51 -4.38
CA SER A 56 -8.24 -5.99 -5.41
C SER A 56 -9.30 -4.93 -5.70
N VAL A 57 -9.34 -4.47 -6.95
CA VAL A 57 -10.27 -3.45 -7.44
C VAL A 57 -11.34 -4.15 -8.28
N PHE A 58 -12.59 -3.99 -7.91
CA PHE A 58 -13.74 -4.62 -8.59
C PHE A 58 -14.41 -3.66 -9.58
N LYS A 59 -14.36 -2.37 -9.27
CA LYS A 59 -14.93 -1.31 -10.10
C LYS A 59 -14.13 -0.03 -9.91
N ARG A 60 -13.79 0.62 -11.01
CA ARG A 60 -13.17 1.93 -10.96
C ARG A 60 -14.22 3.02 -11.02
N VAL A 61 -13.98 4.08 -10.28
CA VAL A 61 -14.88 5.24 -10.21
C VAL A 61 -14.36 6.38 -11.09
N ALA A 62 -15.29 7.21 -11.56
CA ALA A 62 -14.97 8.36 -12.37
C ALA A 62 -14.53 9.55 -11.49
N PHE A 63 -13.88 10.52 -12.11
CA PHE A 63 -13.61 11.80 -11.49
C PHE A 63 -14.91 12.47 -11.02
N GLY A 64 -14.86 12.99 -9.78
CA GLY A 64 -16.02 13.64 -9.16
C GLY A 64 -16.96 12.69 -8.42
N ASP A 65 -16.80 11.38 -8.57
CA ASP A 65 -17.55 10.42 -7.78
C ASP A 65 -17.14 10.50 -6.31
N MET A 66 -18.12 10.39 -5.43
CA MET A 66 -17.87 10.26 -3.99
C MET A 66 -17.65 8.79 -3.64
N VAL A 67 -16.65 8.52 -2.81
CA VAL A 67 -16.40 7.19 -2.28
C VAL A 67 -16.37 7.20 -0.77
N LYS A 68 -16.77 6.08 -0.17
CA LYS A 68 -16.67 5.84 1.26
C LYS A 68 -15.54 4.83 1.51
N VAL A 69 -14.53 5.22 2.26
CA VAL A 69 -13.42 4.36 2.63
C VAL A 69 -13.55 3.96 4.10
N LYS A 70 -13.37 2.67 4.38
CA LYS A 70 -13.33 2.11 5.72
C LYS A 70 -11.99 1.45 5.96
N THR A 71 -11.46 1.56 7.18
CA THR A 71 -10.25 0.88 7.61
C THR A 71 -10.32 0.43 9.06
N TRP A 72 -9.64 -0.66 9.38
CA TRP A 72 -9.47 -1.18 10.72
C TRP A 72 -8.16 -1.96 10.84
N SER A 73 -7.63 -2.01 12.06
CA SER A 73 -6.45 -2.78 12.39
C SER A 73 -6.82 -4.24 12.67
N VAL A 74 -5.99 -5.18 12.24
CA VAL A 74 -6.11 -6.61 12.54
C VAL A 74 -4.82 -7.07 13.21
N PRO A 75 -4.84 -7.40 14.48
CA PRO A 75 -3.66 -7.86 15.21
C PRO A 75 -3.10 -9.15 14.63
N TYR A 76 -1.78 -9.31 14.66
CA TYR A 76 -1.14 -10.53 14.20
C TYR A 76 -0.14 -11.11 15.20
N ASN A 77 0.92 -10.33 15.53
CA ASN A 77 1.89 -10.71 16.56
C ASN A 77 2.60 -9.46 17.11
N GLU A 78 3.55 -9.66 18.03
CA GLU A 78 4.26 -8.55 18.66
C GLU A 78 5.12 -7.69 17.72
N LEU A 79 5.40 -8.13 16.50
CA LEU A 79 6.26 -7.41 15.54
C LEU A 79 5.50 -6.88 14.34
N PHE A 80 4.37 -7.48 13.99
CA PHE A 80 3.61 -7.14 12.79
C PHE A 80 2.13 -7.02 13.11
N THR A 81 1.49 -6.08 12.41
CA THR A 81 0.03 -5.96 12.36
C THR A 81 -0.41 -5.82 10.90
N TYR A 82 -1.66 -6.11 10.65
CA TYR A 82 -2.29 -5.88 9.37
C TYR A 82 -3.35 -4.80 9.50
N ARG A 83 -3.63 -4.13 8.40
CA ARG A 83 -4.71 -3.16 8.28
C ARG A 83 -5.52 -3.52 7.06
N ASN A 84 -6.82 -3.65 7.24
CA ASN A 84 -7.76 -3.94 6.18
C ASN A 84 -8.53 -2.69 5.76
N PHE A 85 -9.00 -2.70 4.50
CA PHE A 85 -9.70 -1.59 3.89
C PHE A 85 -10.82 -2.09 2.99
N GLU A 86 -11.89 -1.30 2.95
CA GLU A 86 -12.99 -1.43 2.00
C GLU A 86 -13.28 -0.05 1.41
N ILE A 87 -13.48 0.02 0.09
CA ILE A 87 -13.96 1.22 -0.60
C ILE A 87 -15.32 0.92 -1.20
N TYR A 88 -16.25 1.83 -0.99
CA TYR A 88 -17.62 1.76 -1.49
C TYR A 88 -17.94 2.96 -2.37
N ASP A 89 -18.75 2.76 -3.41
CA ASP A 89 -19.31 3.83 -4.23
C ASP A 89 -20.53 4.51 -3.53
N ASN A 90 -21.10 5.53 -4.17
CA ASN A 90 -22.25 6.26 -3.64
C ASN A 90 -23.50 5.38 -3.42
N ASP A 91 -23.60 4.28 -4.15
CA ASP A 91 -24.72 3.34 -4.03
C ASP A 91 -24.44 2.26 -2.96
N ASN A 92 -23.36 2.42 -2.18
CA ASN A 92 -22.84 1.45 -1.20
C ASN A 92 -22.44 0.09 -1.81
N ASN A 93 -22.08 0.03 -3.08
CA ASN A 93 -21.48 -1.16 -3.65
C ASN A 93 -19.98 -1.20 -3.26
N LEU A 94 -19.51 -2.38 -2.85
CA LEU A 94 -18.09 -2.62 -2.59
C LEU A 94 -17.32 -2.59 -3.92
N ILE A 95 -16.36 -1.67 -4.05
CA ILE A 95 -15.61 -1.46 -5.29
C ILE A 95 -14.13 -1.79 -5.17
N CYS A 96 -13.58 -1.85 -3.95
CA CYS A 96 -12.19 -2.24 -3.70
C CYS A 96 -12.04 -2.81 -2.30
N ILE A 97 -11.16 -3.81 -2.17
CA ILE A 97 -10.64 -4.29 -0.89
C ILE A 97 -9.12 -4.22 -0.90
N ALA A 98 -8.55 -3.97 0.27
CA ALA A 98 -7.10 -3.99 0.42
C ALA A 98 -6.68 -4.48 1.81
N SER A 99 -5.47 -5.02 1.87
CA SER A 99 -4.78 -5.32 3.13
C SER A 99 -3.35 -4.80 3.05
N SER A 100 -2.86 -4.26 4.14
CA SER A 100 -1.47 -3.82 4.28
C SER A 100 -0.83 -4.42 5.52
N LYS A 101 0.47 -4.68 5.45
CA LYS A 101 1.28 -5.20 6.56
C LYS A 101 2.20 -4.12 7.09
N TRP A 102 2.24 -3.97 8.40
CA TRP A 102 2.99 -2.93 9.09
C TRP A 102 3.87 -3.50 10.18
N THR A 103 4.95 -2.80 10.48
CA THR A 103 5.80 -3.00 11.65
C THR A 103 6.05 -1.68 12.35
N LEU A 104 6.41 -1.76 13.63
CA LEU A 104 6.74 -0.60 14.44
C LEU A 104 8.25 -0.51 14.62
N VAL A 105 8.80 0.69 14.48
CA VAL A 105 10.21 0.98 14.73
C VAL A 105 10.36 2.10 15.76
N ASN A 106 11.41 2.03 16.56
CA ASN A 106 11.82 3.14 17.39
C ASN A 106 12.42 4.23 16.47
N SER A 107 11.91 5.46 16.56
CA SER A 107 12.30 6.58 15.67
C SER A 107 13.73 7.06 15.92
N ASP A 108 14.25 6.87 17.13
CA ASP A 108 15.57 7.36 17.52
C ASP A 108 16.67 6.35 17.15
N THR A 109 16.44 5.07 17.48
CA THR A 109 17.42 4.00 17.27
C THR A 109 17.27 3.31 15.91
N LYS A 110 16.17 3.54 15.19
CA LYS A 110 15.82 2.90 13.91
C LYS A 110 15.72 1.37 13.99
N THR A 111 15.45 0.83 15.19
CA THR A 111 15.31 -0.61 15.43
C THR A 111 13.86 -1.03 15.53
N LEU A 112 13.58 -2.30 15.19
CA LEU A 112 12.26 -2.89 15.36
C LEU A 112 11.81 -2.80 16.82
N THR A 113 10.56 -2.42 17.03
CA THR A 113 9.93 -2.28 18.35
C THR A 113 8.71 -3.17 18.43
N LYS A 114 8.46 -3.73 19.61
CA LYS A 114 7.27 -4.54 19.85
C LYS A 114 6.00 -3.69 19.84
N ILE A 115 4.99 -4.20 19.19
CA ILE A 115 3.62 -3.67 19.26
C ILE A 115 3.06 -4.13 20.62
N THR A 116 2.99 -3.22 21.58
CA THR A 116 2.43 -3.53 22.91
C THR A 116 0.92 -3.69 22.83
N LYS A 117 0.33 -4.35 23.83
CA LYS A 117 -1.13 -4.49 23.90
C LYS A 117 -1.85 -3.15 24.03
N GLU A 118 -1.22 -2.16 24.64
CA GLU A 118 -1.71 -0.78 24.71
C GLU A 118 -1.81 -0.16 23.32
N ILE A 119 -0.73 -0.23 22.52
CA ILE A 119 -0.71 0.25 21.14
C ILE A 119 -1.76 -0.47 20.29
N GLU A 120 -1.85 -1.80 20.41
CA GLU A 120 -2.84 -2.59 19.67
C GLU A 120 -4.26 -2.13 19.97
N LEU A 121 -4.61 -2.00 21.26
CA LEU A 121 -5.95 -1.62 21.72
C LEU A 121 -6.33 -0.18 21.38
N SER A 122 -5.36 0.74 21.27
CA SER A 122 -5.64 2.13 20.87
C SER A 122 -6.21 2.26 19.45
N TYR A 123 -6.01 1.24 18.61
CA TYR A 123 -6.56 1.16 17.24
C TYR A 123 -7.94 0.49 17.17
N GLU A 124 -8.57 0.13 18.31
CA GLU A 124 -9.87 -0.56 18.34
C GLU A 124 -9.93 -1.71 17.31
N PRO A 125 -9.06 -2.74 17.44
CA PRO A 125 -8.87 -3.72 16.38
C PRO A 125 -10.12 -4.59 16.15
N GLU A 126 -10.26 -5.08 14.90
CA GLU A 126 -11.33 -5.99 14.50
C GLU A 126 -10.75 -7.28 13.93
N ASP A 127 -11.46 -8.41 14.12
CA ASP A 127 -11.07 -9.72 13.57
C ASP A 127 -11.53 -9.94 12.12
N LYS A 128 -12.25 -8.95 11.54
CA LYS A 128 -12.76 -9.03 10.17
C LYS A 128 -11.62 -8.99 9.16
N LEU A 129 -11.56 -9.98 8.27
CA LEU A 129 -10.62 -10.04 7.15
C LEU A 129 -11.32 -9.72 5.83
N VAL A 130 -10.62 -9.01 4.92
CA VAL A 130 -11.10 -8.76 3.55
C VAL A 130 -10.62 -9.79 2.54
N PHE A 131 -9.60 -10.57 2.89
CA PHE A 131 -9.10 -11.73 2.12
C PHE A 131 -9.20 -12.99 2.96
N ASP A 132 -9.17 -14.18 2.33
CA ASP A 132 -9.27 -15.48 3.01
C ASP A 132 -8.18 -15.72 4.06
N LYS A 133 -7.04 -15.06 3.91
CA LYS A 133 -5.89 -15.17 4.83
C LYS A 133 -5.43 -13.78 5.24
N ILE A 134 -5.00 -13.69 6.51
CA ILE A 134 -4.41 -12.47 7.04
C ILE A 134 -3.02 -12.19 6.43
N GLU A 135 -2.22 -13.24 6.19
CA GLU A 135 -0.87 -13.07 5.69
C GLU A 135 -0.85 -12.68 4.21
N ILE A 136 -0.13 -11.61 3.90
CA ILE A 136 0.29 -11.29 2.54
C ILE A 136 1.54 -12.12 2.25
N ALA A 137 1.50 -12.92 1.20
CA ALA A 137 2.60 -13.81 0.84
C ALA A 137 3.86 -13.01 0.49
N LYS A 138 5.03 -13.55 0.86
CA LYS A 138 6.30 -12.97 0.44
C LYS A 138 6.45 -13.13 -1.07
N LEU A 139 6.58 -12.03 -1.78
CA LEU A 139 6.87 -12.04 -3.21
C LEU A 139 8.27 -12.60 -3.46
N LYS A 140 8.35 -13.56 -4.39
CA LYS A 140 9.62 -14.14 -4.83
C LYS A 140 10.23 -13.25 -5.91
N GLU A 141 11.55 -13.13 -5.89
CA GLU A 141 12.24 -12.48 -7.00
C GLU A 141 12.08 -13.31 -8.27
N PRO A 142 11.69 -12.69 -9.39
CA PRO A 142 11.58 -13.40 -10.66
C PRO A 142 12.98 -13.82 -11.16
N SER A 143 13.06 -14.97 -11.80
CA SER A 143 14.33 -15.52 -12.30
C SER A 143 14.76 -14.92 -13.63
N ASN A 144 13.81 -14.50 -14.45
CA ASN A 144 14.06 -13.91 -15.77
C ASN A 144 13.56 -12.47 -15.75
N VAL A 145 14.48 -11.53 -15.59
CA VAL A 145 14.19 -10.11 -15.52
C VAL A 145 14.90 -9.38 -16.65
N GLU A 146 14.22 -8.40 -17.21
CA GLU A 146 14.74 -7.49 -18.21
C GLU A 146 14.87 -6.10 -17.57
N HIS A 147 16.06 -5.48 -17.70
CA HIS A 147 16.23 -4.09 -17.30
C HIS A 147 15.47 -3.20 -18.27
N THR A 148 14.59 -2.35 -17.76
CA THR A 148 13.75 -1.49 -18.59
C THR A 148 14.19 -0.04 -18.56
N PHE A 149 14.42 0.51 -17.35
CA PHE A 149 14.94 1.87 -17.24
C PHE A 149 15.58 2.11 -15.87
N SER A 150 16.26 3.24 -15.72
CA SER A 150 16.86 3.68 -14.46
C SER A 150 16.53 5.14 -14.21
N PHE A 151 16.39 5.50 -12.93
CA PHE A 151 16.21 6.89 -12.52
C PHE A 151 16.98 7.18 -11.23
N ASN A 152 17.12 8.46 -10.92
CA ASN A 152 17.63 8.89 -9.63
C ASN A 152 16.48 9.45 -8.81
N VAL A 153 16.42 9.10 -7.53
CA VAL A 153 15.41 9.62 -6.58
C VAL A 153 15.49 11.15 -6.54
N LEU A 154 14.36 11.80 -6.79
CA LEU A 154 14.25 13.25 -6.87
C LEU A 154 13.79 13.85 -5.54
N ARG A 155 13.98 15.16 -5.36
CA ARG A 155 13.54 15.88 -4.14
C ARG A 155 12.04 15.76 -3.89
N ARG A 156 11.22 15.72 -4.95
CA ARG A 156 9.77 15.60 -4.87
C ARG A 156 9.31 14.23 -4.38
N ASP A 157 10.18 13.22 -4.50
CA ASP A 157 9.87 11.84 -4.15
C ASP A 157 10.10 11.56 -2.66
N ILE A 158 10.72 12.51 -1.93
CA ILE A 158 11.17 12.32 -0.54
C ILE A 158 10.07 12.69 0.45
N ASP A 159 9.82 11.79 1.40
CA ASP A 159 8.91 11.96 2.51
C ASP A 159 9.57 12.65 3.73
N PHE A 160 8.81 12.79 4.82
CA PHE A 160 9.30 13.38 6.06
C PHE A 160 10.39 12.55 6.77
N ASN A 161 10.54 11.25 6.45
CA ASN A 161 11.61 10.39 6.96
C ASN A 161 12.90 10.48 6.14
N ASN A 162 12.98 11.38 5.16
CA ASN A 162 14.09 11.51 4.19
C ASN A 162 14.30 10.28 3.30
N HIS A 163 13.26 9.47 3.09
CA HIS A 163 13.25 8.35 2.15
C HIS A 163 12.27 8.62 1.02
N MET A 164 12.47 7.92 -0.09
CA MET A 164 11.49 7.91 -1.18
C MET A 164 10.17 7.38 -0.65
N HIS A 165 9.10 8.18 -0.81
CA HIS A 165 7.76 7.83 -0.36
C HIS A 165 7.25 6.58 -1.06
N ASN A 166 6.59 5.69 -0.32
CA ASN A 166 6.13 4.37 -0.76
C ASN A 166 5.35 4.40 -2.09
N LEU A 167 4.49 5.38 -2.28
CA LEU A 167 3.65 5.49 -3.48
C LEU A 167 4.45 5.76 -4.76
N TYR A 168 5.59 6.41 -4.68
CA TYR A 168 6.42 6.69 -5.87
C TYR A 168 7.01 5.43 -6.48
N TYR A 169 7.25 4.37 -5.68
CA TYR A 169 7.68 3.08 -6.23
C TYR A 169 6.65 2.51 -7.21
N LEU A 170 5.35 2.67 -6.93
CA LEU A 170 4.31 2.27 -7.87
C LEU A 170 4.32 3.11 -9.14
N LEU A 171 4.45 4.45 -9.04
CA LEU A 171 4.52 5.34 -10.21
C LEU A 171 5.70 4.99 -11.11
N TYR A 172 6.90 4.81 -10.54
CA TYR A 172 8.07 4.41 -11.32
C TYR A 172 7.96 2.98 -11.87
N SER A 173 7.22 2.09 -11.22
CA SER A 173 6.97 0.76 -11.77
C SER A 173 6.12 0.79 -13.05
N TYR A 174 5.21 1.76 -13.19
CA TYR A 174 4.46 1.95 -14.44
C TYR A 174 5.38 2.33 -15.62
N GLU A 175 6.40 3.16 -15.37
CA GLU A 175 7.40 3.50 -16.39
C GLU A 175 8.27 2.31 -16.80
N ALA A 176 8.36 1.29 -15.94
CA ALA A 176 9.07 0.06 -16.24
C ALA A 176 8.26 -0.93 -17.09
N LEU A 177 6.96 -0.74 -17.23
CA LEU A 177 6.10 -1.66 -17.97
C LEU A 177 6.32 -1.50 -19.50
N PRO A 178 6.36 -2.61 -20.27
CA PRO A 178 6.28 -2.54 -21.71
C PRO A 178 5.02 -1.81 -22.16
N LYS A 179 5.12 -1.07 -23.28
CA LYS A 179 4.01 -0.27 -23.82
C LYS A 179 2.72 -1.07 -23.98
N GLU A 180 2.82 -2.30 -24.44
CA GLU A 180 1.67 -3.19 -24.69
C GLU A 180 0.99 -3.61 -23.37
N VAL A 181 1.72 -3.64 -22.26
CA VAL A 181 1.18 -3.93 -20.91
C VAL A 181 0.54 -2.67 -20.35
N TYR A 182 1.24 -1.54 -20.43
CA TYR A 182 0.76 -0.25 -19.95
C TYR A 182 -0.54 0.19 -20.66
N GLU A 183 -0.63 0.02 -22.00
CA GLU A 183 -1.81 0.40 -22.79
C GLU A 183 -3.01 -0.55 -22.59
N LYS A 184 -2.79 -1.76 -22.12
CA LYS A 184 -3.86 -2.77 -21.96
C LYS A 184 -4.63 -2.62 -20.66
N GLY A 185 -4.09 -1.89 -19.69
CA GLY A 185 -4.89 -1.76 -18.57
C GLY A 185 -4.39 -1.36 -17.23
N GLU A 186 -5.37 -1.22 -16.44
CA GLU A 186 -5.34 -0.91 -15.04
C GLU A 186 -4.99 -2.18 -14.24
N LEU A 187 -4.20 -2.02 -13.19
CA LEU A 187 -3.88 -3.12 -12.29
C LEU A 187 -5.05 -3.34 -11.32
N ASP A 188 -5.96 -4.24 -11.66
CA ASP A 188 -7.11 -4.55 -10.81
C ASP A 188 -6.74 -5.41 -9.59
N ASN A 189 -5.72 -6.24 -9.74
CA ASN A 189 -5.18 -7.04 -8.64
C ASN A 189 -3.68 -6.88 -8.60
N PHE A 190 -3.15 -6.38 -7.49
CA PHE A 190 -1.71 -6.22 -7.34
C PHE A 190 -1.25 -6.39 -5.89
N GLU A 191 0.01 -6.78 -5.76
CA GLU A 191 0.71 -6.84 -4.48
C GLU A 191 2.03 -6.07 -4.59
N ILE A 192 2.36 -5.31 -3.55
CA ILE A 192 3.62 -4.57 -3.44
C ILE A 192 4.34 -5.06 -2.18
N MET A 193 5.64 -5.24 -2.28
CA MET A 193 6.49 -5.53 -1.13
C MET A 193 7.67 -4.56 -1.08
N TYR A 194 7.75 -3.79 0.00
CA TYR A 194 8.85 -2.88 0.26
C TYR A 194 9.93 -3.60 1.08
N LYS A 195 11.17 -3.54 0.64
CA LYS A 195 12.32 -4.19 1.31
C LYS A 195 13.23 -3.16 1.97
N ASN A 196 13.65 -2.17 1.21
CA ASN A 196 14.55 -1.12 1.65
C ASN A 196 14.01 0.23 1.18
N GLY A 197 14.19 1.28 2.00
CA GLY A 197 13.95 2.65 1.60
C GLY A 197 15.12 3.18 0.77
N SER A 198 14.83 4.04 -0.19
CA SER A 198 15.84 4.74 -1.00
C SER A 198 15.92 6.21 -0.63
N MET A 199 17.12 6.79 -0.73
CA MET A 199 17.40 8.17 -0.36
C MET A 199 17.53 9.08 -1.59
N LEU A 200 17.46 10.39 -1.36
CA LEU A 200 17.67 11.41 -2.39
C LEU A 200 18.95 11.17 -3.19
N GLY A 201 18.84 11.15 -4.51
CA GLY A 201 19.95 11.00 -5.44
C GLY A 201 20.42 9.57 -5.68
N GLU A 202 19.93 8.58 -4.93
CA GLU A 202 20.21 7.17 -5.20
C GLU A 202 19.69 6.77 -6.57
N LYS A 203 20.48 5.96 -7.28
CA LYS A 203 20.09 5.37 -8.54
C LYS A 203 19.24 4.12 -8.28
N ILE A 204 18.10 4.04 -8.94
CA ILE A 204 17.22 2.88 -8.94
C ILE A 204 17.18 2.30 -10.35
N ASP A 205 17.47 1.02 -10.46
CA ASP A 205 17.34 0.27 -11.70
C ASP A 205 16.03 -0.54 -11.68
N CYS A 206 15.17 -0.34 -12.68
CA CYS A 206 13.88 -0.98 -12.82
C CYS A 206 13.96 -2.17 -13.76
N TYR A 207 13.32 -3.25 -13.35
CA TYR A 207 13.29 -4.51 -14.08
C TYR A 207 11.86 -4.98 -14.24
N TYR A 208 11.60 -5.62 -15.37
CA TYR A 208 10.32 -6.23 -15.70
C TYR A 208 10.50 -7.73 -15.94
N SER A 209 9.51 -8.51 -15.52
CA SER A 209 9.41 -9.93 -15.85
C SER A 209 7.94 -10.29 -16.09
N CYS A 210 7.68 -10.97 -17.19
CA CYS A 210 6.35 -11.50 -17.50
C CYS A 210 6.36 -13.02 -17.32
N LEU A 211 5.57 -13.53 -16.38
CA LEU A 211 5.28 -14.94 -16.25
C LEU A 211 4.02 -15.24 -17.06
N LEU A 212 4.19 -15.69 -18.30
CA LEU A 212 3.09 -16.24 -19.07
C LEU A 212 2.71 -17.62 -18.47
N TYR A 213 1.64 -17.66 -17.70
CA TYR A 213 0.97 -18.92 -17.42
C TYR A 213 0.25 -19.37 -18.71
N THR A 214 0.90 -20.22 -19.49
CA THR A 214 0.19 -21.00 -20.49
C THR A 214 -0.67 -22.00 -19.74
N SER A 215 -1.97 -21.73 -19.61
CA SER A 215 -2.92 -22.76 -19.23
C SER A 215 -2.73 -23.92 -20.22
N PRO A 216 -2.54 -25.17 -19.75
CA PRO A 216 -2.59 -26.28 -20.67
C PRO A 216 -3.95 -26.25 -21.37
N SER A 217 -3.92 -26.15 -22.69
CA SER A 217 -5.14 -26.31 -23.51
C SER A 217 -5.81 -27.61 -23.09
N PRO A 218 -7.13 -27.63 -22.86
CA PRO A 218 -7.83 -28.90 -22.72
C PRO A 218 -7.51 -29.71 -23.98
N ARG A 219 -6.88 -30.85 -23.82
CA ARG A 219 -6.67 -31.77 -24.93
C ARG A 219 -8.04 -32.30 -25.32
N ASP A 220 -8.30 -32.24 -26.60
CA ASP A 220 -9.37 -32.91 -27.31
C ASP A 220 -9.48 -34.40 -26.92
#